data_7d733c2b7194e0d7b58e06aaade9ab7b
#
_entry.id   7d733c2b7194e0d7b58e06aaade9ab7b
#
_cell.length_a   1.000
_cell.length_b   1.000
_cell.length_c   1.000
_cell.angle_alpha   90.00
_cell.angle_beta   90.00
_cell.angle_gamma   90.00
#
_symmetry.space_group_name_H-M   'P 1'
#
loop_
_entity.id
_entity.type
_entity.pdbx_description
1 polymer ?
#
loop_
_entity_poly.entity_id
_entity_poly.type
_entity_poly.pdbx_seq_one_letter_code
_entity_poly.pdbx_strand_id
1 'polypeptide(L)'
;KAGKKVCILDWDNGAEVTWRANYNADPNIIIYNPNVTNADGSPNFKLSEEMAETFVRMVGDWAKAGDVKAFAIDGVDKWLVRCYDILTKGKKDTDFKFMPIMYGKRNRRYNLLLDRIDSLECDVFYITHMKNVYDGINTTAPSKKTAYWHETTPARFTSTIETERIESKDGVDFIIRVESSKAYPDKIGHTHKVLTVSNGKATHTDLDFIKEGKI
;
A
#
# COMPACT_ATOMS: atom_id res chain seq x y z
N LYS A 1 17.50 11.62 -21.53
CA LYS A 1 17.41 11.72 -20.05
C LYS A 1 16.80 10.43 -19.55
N ALA A 2 17.41 9.76 -18.56
CA ALA A 2 16.80 8.60 -17.92
C ALA A 2 15.41 9.01 -17.36
N GLY A 3 14.42 8.12 -17.51
CA GLY A 3 13.08 8.35 -16.96
C GLY A 3 13.16 8.47 -15.42
N LYS A 4 12.22 9.22 -14.84
CA LYS A 4 12.10 9.29 -13.38
C LYS A 4 11.65 7.95 -12.83
N LYS A 5 12.21 7.55 -11.70
CA LYS A 5 11.95 6.27 -11.04
C LYS A 5 10.59 6.26 -10.32
N VAL A 6 9.96 5.08 -10.30
CA VAL A 6 8.86 4.74 -9.38
C VAL A 6 9.42 3.74 -8.36
N CYS A 7 9.35 4.07 -7.08
CA CYS A 7 9.88 3.23 -6.01
C CYS A 7 8.74 2.59 -5.23
N ILE A 8 8.81 1.30 -4.96
CA ILE A 8 7.76 0.53 -4.26
C ILE A 8 8.40 -0.17 -3.06
N LEU A 9 7.90 0.13 -1.86
CA LEU A 9 8.18 -0.62 -0.64
C LEU A 9 7.12 -1.70 -0.49
N ASP A 10 7.47 -2.95 -0.82
CA ASP A 10 6.55 -4.08 -0.94
C ASP A 10 6.56 -4.96 0.33
N TRP A 11 5.62 -4.71 1.27
CA TRP A 11 5.40 -5.56 2.44
C TRP A 11 4.60 -6.83 2.13
N ASP A 12 3.86 -6.84 1.02
CA ASP A 12 2.99 -7.95 0.61
C ASP A 12 3.73 -9.04 -0.18
N ASN A 13 4.92 -8.70 -0.71
CA ASN A 13 5.73 -9.58 -1.54
C ASN A 13 5.02 -10.00 -2.85
N GLY A 14 4.19 -9.12 -3.40
CA GLY A 14 3.41 -9.38 -4.62
C GLY A 14 3.81 -8.55 -5.83
N ALA A 15 4.42 -7.39 -5.60
CA ALA A 15 4.70 -6.42 -6.65
C ALA A 15 5.73 -6.92 -7.68
N GLU A 16 6.75 -7.69 -7.27
CA GLU A 16 7.79 -8.19 -8.18
C GLU A 16 7.25 -9.13 -9.25
N VAL A 17 6.32 -10.01 -8.90
CA VAL A 17 5.69 -10.94 -9.84
C VAL A 17 4.92 -10.17 -10.92
N THR A 18 4.14 -9.18 -10.50
CA THR A 18 3.37 -8.30 -11.40
C THR A 18 4.29 -7.49 -12.31
N TRP A 19 5.37 -6.93 -11.77
CA TRP A 19 6.37 -6.16 -12.53
C TRP A 19 7.03 -7.00 -13.62
N ARG A 20 7.47 -8.22 -13.31
CA ARG A 20 8.08 -9.12 -14.30
C ARG A 20 7.09 -9.54 -15.37
N ALA A 21 5.86 -9.89 -14.98
CA ALA A 21 4.84 -10.41 -15.89
C ALA A 21 4.23 -9.34 -16.83
N ASN A 22 4.00 -8.13 -16.31
CA ASN A 22 3.18 -7.13 -17.02
C ASN A 22 3.95 -5.88 -17.45
N TYR A 23 5.13 -5.62 -16.90
CA TYR A 23 5.90 -4.40 -17.16
C TYR A 23 7.31 -4.69 -17.72
N ASN A 24 7.54 -5.90 -18.24
CA ASN A 24 8.82 -6.32 -18.86
C ASN A 24 10.04 -5.99 -17.98
N ALA A 25 9.87 -6.03 -16.66
CA ALA A 25 10.91 -5.66 -15.71
C ALA A 25 11.51 -4.25 -15.97
N ASP A 26 10.66 -3.24 -16.20
CA ASP A 26 11.09 -1.85 -16.47
C ASP A 26 12.11 -1.39 -15.41
N PRO A 27 13.33 -0.99 -15.79
CA PRO A 27 14.38 -0.60 -14.86
C PRO A 27 14.09 0.71 -14.10
N ASN A 28 13.07 1.48 -14.53
CA ASN A 28 12.62 2.66 -13.81
C ASN A 28 11.67 2.32 -12.64
N ILE A 29 11.21 1.08 -12.52
CA ILE A 29 10.42 0.61 -11.39
C ILE A 29 11.35 -0.15 -10.45
N ILE A 30 11.55 0.39 -9.25
CA ILE A 30 12.37 -0.20 -8.20
C ILE A 30 11.46 -0.77 -7.12
N ILE A 31 11.47 -2.09 -6.98
CA ILE A 31 10.69 -2.79 -5.96
C ILE A 31 11.65 -3.27 -4.87
N TYR A 32 11.30 -2.98 -3.63
CA TYR A 32 12.06 -3.37 -2.46
C TYR A 32 11.19 -4.08 -1.45
N ASN A 33 11.48 -5.36 -1.23
CA ASN A 33 10.86 -6.15 -0.17
C ASN A 33 11.72 -6.07 1.10
N PRO A 34 11.22 -5.47 2.20
CA PRO A 34 11.98 -5.32 3.44
C PRO A 34 11.92 -6.55 4.34
N ASN A 35 11.14 -7.59 3.99
CA ASN A 35 10.97 -8.76 4.84
C ASN A 35 12.27 -9.56 4.92
N VAL A 36 12.82 -9.67 6.12
CA VAL A 36 14.06 -10.42 6.41
C VAL A 36 13.73 -11.62 7.31
N THR A 37 14.36 -12.74 7.03
CA THR A 37 14.31 -13.95 7.86
C THR A 37 15.65 -14.23 8.51
N ASN A 38 15.62 -14.83 9.69
CA ASN A 38 16.81 -15.35 10.37
C ASN A 38 17.28 -16.66 9.71
N ALA A 39 18.43 -17.15 10.11
CA ALA A 39 18.99 -18.40 9.57
C ALA A 39 18.11 -19.64 9.82
N ASP A 40 17.26 -19.61 10.86
CA ASP A 40 16.29 -20.66 11.18
C ASP A 40 14.95 -20.52 10.43
N GLY A 41 14.84 -19.56 9.51
CA GLY A 41 13.64 -19.27 8.74
C GLY A 41 12.59 -18.43 9.47
N SER A 42 12.80 -18.08 10.74
CA SER A 42 11.88 -17.21 11.48
C SER A 42 11.98 -15.75 11.00
N PRO A 43 10.89 -14.96 11.06
CA PRO A 43 10.92 -13.55 10.66
C PRO A 43 11.84 -12.73 11.58
N ASN A 44 12.70 -11.90 10.99
CA ASN A 44 13.47 -10.89 11.72
C ASN A 44 12.76 -9.53 11.63
N PHE A 45 11.79 -9.31 12.49
CA PHE A 45 10.94 -8.13 12.46
C PHE A 45 11.68 -6.81 12.60
N LYS A 46 12.70 -6.77 13.47
CA LYS A 46 13.47 -5.56 13.73
C LYS A 46 14.34 -5.20 12.52
N LEU A 47 15.04 -6.17 11.95
CA LEU A 47 15.87 -5.93 10.77
C LEU A 47 15.00 -5.55 9.56
N SER A 48 13.81 -6.14 9.41
CA SER A 48 12.84 -5.77 8.37
C SER A 48 12.42 -4.29 8.47
N GLU A 49 12.20 -3.77 9.69
CA GLU A 49 11.94 -2.35 9.92
C GLU A 49 13.13 -1.48 9.53
N GLU A 50 14.33 -1.83 9.99
CA GLU A 50 15.58 -1.10 9.69
C GLU A 50 15.84 -1.04 8.17
N MET A 51 15.55 -2.12 7.46
CA MET A 51 15.67 -2.20 6.00
C MET A 51 14.65 -1.32 5.29
N ALA A 52 13.38 -1.31 5.74
CA ALA A 52 12.35 -0.42 5.20
C ALA A 52 12.72 1.07 5.41
N GLU A 53 13.15 1.44 6.62
CA GLU A 53 13.59 2.81 6.92
C GLU A 53 14.80 3.23 6.08
N THR A 54 15.74 2.31 5.86
CA THR A 54 16.91 2.57 5.01
C THR A 54 16.50 2.82 3.56
N PHE A 55 15.57 2.00 3.03
CA PHE A 55 15.06 2.20 1.68
C PHE A 55 14.33 3.55 1.53
N VAL A 56 13.43 3.91 2.46
CA VAL A 56 12.73 5.20 2.45
C VAL A 56 13.73 6.37 2.48
N ARG A 57 14.80 6.28 3.26
CA ARG A 57 15.85 7.30 3.30
C ARG A 57 16.56 7.42 1.95
N MET A 58 16.95 6.29 1.33
CA MET A 58 17.60 6.30 0.00
C MET A 58 16.69 6.94 -1.06
N VAL A 59 15.39 6.59 -1.03
CA VAL A 59 14.41 7.21 -1.93
C VAL A 59 14.29 8.71 -1.67
N GLY A 60 14.34 9.14 -0.41
CA GLY A 60 14.35 10.56 -0.05
C GLY A 60 15.52 11.33 -0.67
N ASP A 61 16.72 10.74 -0.66
CA ASP A 61 17.90 11.35 -1.31
C ASP A 61 17.72 11.42 -2.84
N TRP A 62 17.19 10.38 -3.47
CA TRP A 62 16.88 10.37 -4.91
C TRP A 62 15.76 11.35 -5.28
N ALA A 63 14.72 11.48 -4.44
CA ALA A 63 13.62 12.41 -4.68
C ALA A 63 14.10 13.86 -4.65
N LYS A 64 14.95 14.24 -3.67
CA LYS A 64 15.60 15.56 -3.61
C LYS A 64 16.48 15.84 -4.83
N ALA A 65 17.10 14.82 -5.40
CA ALA A 65 17.85 14.92 -6.67
C ALA A 65 16.93 15.04 -7.91
N GLY A 66 15.61 14.89 -7.74
CA GLY A 66 14.63 14.94 -8.82
C GLY A 66 14.55 13.64 -9.65
N ASP A 67 15.13 12.55 -9.17
CA ASP A 67 15.21 11.26 -9.87
C ASP A 67 13.98 10.36 -9.63
N VAL A 68 13.15 10.67 -8.63
CA VAL A 68 11.94 9.91 -8.30
C VAL A 68 10.70 10.69 -8.70
N LYS A 69 9.74 10.01 -9.34
CA LYS A 69 8.44 10.56 -9.66
C LYS A 69 7.41 10.19 -8.59
N ALA A 70 7.43 8.93 -8.16
CA ALA A 70 6.44 8.42 -7.24
C ALA A 70 7.06 7.37 -6.29
N PHE A 71 6.51 7.32 -5.09
CA PHE A 71 6.75 6.29 -4.10
C PHE A 71 5.44 5.61 -3.74
N ALA A 72 5.45 4.28 -3.66
CA ALA A 72 4.32 3.50 -3.16
C ALA A 72 4.75 2.65 -1.97
N ILE A 73 3.91 2.58 -0.94
CA ILE A 73 3.98 1.55 0.09
C ILE A 73 2.86 0.55 -0.15
N ASP A 74 3.22 -0.66 -0.55
CA ASP A 74 2.30 -1.77 -0.79
C ASP A 74 2.20 -2.63 0.47
N GLY A 75 0.98 -2.77 1.01
CA GLY A 75 0.72 -3.46 2.26
C GLY A 75 0.88 -2.56 3.50
N VAL A 76 0.24 -1.39 3.53
CA VAL A 76 0.20 -0.53 4.73
C VAL A 76 -0.41 -1.27 5.94
N ASP A 77 -1.37 -2.14 5.70
CA ASP A 77 -1.93 -3.06 6.69
C ASP A 77 -0.88 -4.06 7.21
N LYS A 78 -0.02 -4.56 6.33
CA LYS A 78 1.09 -5.45 6.73
C LYS A 78 2.09 -4.72 7.62
N TRP A 79 2.39 -3.46 7.30
CA TRP A 79 3.22 -2.63 8.17
C TRP A 79 2.59 -2.44 9.55
N LEU A 80 1.28 -2.20 9.63
CA LEU A 80 0.58 -2.08 10.92
C LEU A 80 0.69 -3.38 11.74
N VAL A 81 0.52 -4.55 11.10
CA VAL A 81 0.72 -5.85 11.73
C VAL A 81 2.18 -6.03 12.17
N ARG A 82 3.13 -5.64 11.31
CA ARG A 82 4.56 -5.73 11.64
C ARG A 82 4.93 -4.91 12.88
N CYS A 83 4.34 -3.72 13.03
CA CYS A 83 4.52 -2.91 14.24
C CYS A 83 4.03 -3.63 15.51
N TYR A 84 2.97 -4.44 15.40
CA TYR A 84 2.51 -5.30 16.48
C TYR A 84 3.51 -6.44 16.77
N ASP A 85 3.95 -7.15 15.71
CA ASP A 85 4.89 -8.28 15.82
C ASP A 85 6.21 -7.88 16.51
N ILE A 86 6.73 -6.71 16.19
CA ILE A 86 7.96 -6.18 16.82
C ILE A 86 7.78 -6.04 18.33
N LEU A 87 6.63 -5.56 18.80
CA LEU A 87 6.35 -5.35 20.20
C LEU A 87 6.11 -6.65 20.96
N THR A 88 5.48 -7.62 20.30
CA THR A 88 5.17 -8.94 20.88
C THR A 88 6.31 -9.94 20.67
N LYS A 89 7.35 -9.57 19.90
CA LYS A 89 8.41 -10.47 19.46
C LYS A 89 7.86 -11.69 18.70
N GLY A 90 6.79 -11.49 17.92
CA GLY A 90 6.10 -12.54 17.16
C GLY A 90 5.33 -13.55 18.01
N LYS A 91 5.11 -13.30 19.30
CA LYS A 91 4.27 -14.17 20.13
C LYS A 91 2.80 -14.06 19.72
N LYS A 92 2.08 -15.19 19.76
CA LYS A 92 0.64 -15.22 19.50
C LYS A 92 -0.12 -14.51 20.63
N ASP A 93 -1.32 -14.01 20.33
CA ASP A 93 -2.20 -13.35 21.32
C ASP A 93 -2.54 -14.25 22.51
N THR A 94 -2.55 -15.58 22.33
CA THR A 94 -2.74 -16.55 23.40
C THR A 94 -1.60 -16.57 24.43
N ASP A 95 -0.40 -16.20 23.99
CA ASP A 95 0.83 -16.28 24.77
C ASP A 95 1.27 -14.91 25.29
N PHE A 96 0.59 -13.85 24.87
CA PHE A 96 0.98 -12.48 25.17
C PHE A 96 -0.23 -11.55 25.29
N LYS A 97 -0.46 -11.03 26.50
CA LYS A 97 -1.51 -10.03 26.72
C LYS A 97 -1.05 -8.65 26.27
N PHE A 98 -1.61 -8.16 25.18
CA PHE A 98 -1.31 -6.83 24.66
C PHE A 98 -1.92 -5.76 25.57
N MET A 99 -1.08 -5.00 26.26
CA MET A 99 -1.52 -3.98 27.20
C MET A 99 -1.89 -2.67 26.49
N PRO A 100 -2.81 -1.87 27.05
CA PRO A 100 -3.23 -0.59 26.44
C PRO A 100 -2.06 0.33 26.05
N ILE A 101 -1.01 0.42 26.87
CA ILE A 101 0.18 1.22 26.57
C ILE A 101 0.91 0.77 25.30
N MET A 102 0.79 -0.50 24.93
CA MET A 102 1.45 -1.06 23.75
C MET A 102 0.77 -0.60 22.46
N TYR A 103 -0.54 -0.30 22.49
CA TYR A 103 -1.21 0.32 21.34
C TYR A 103 -0.60 1.67 21.00
N GLY A 104 -0.32 2.51 22.00
CA GLY A 104 0.37 3.78 21.79
C GLY A 104 1.77 3.60 21.18
N LYS A 105 2.55 2.61 21.66
CA LYS A 105 3.87 2.30 21.09
C LYS A 105 3.78 1.78 19.65
N ARG A 106 2.81 0.89 19.34
CA ARG A 106 2.54 0.40 18.00
C ARG A 106 2.17 1.55 17.06
N ASN A 107 1.23 2.39 17.46
CA ASN A 107 0.73 3.50 16.66
C ASN A 107 1.82 4.53 16.39
N ARG A 108 2.64 4.84 17.41
CA ARG A 108 3.81 5.72 17.24
C ARG A 108 4.79 5.15 16.20
N ARG A 109 5.13 3.86 16.30
CA ARG A 109 6.02 3.19 15.35
C ARG A 109 5.47 3.21 13.93
N TYR A 110 4.19 2.88 13.79
CA TYR A 110 3.48 2.92 12.53
C TYR A 110 3.57 4.32 11.89
N ASN A 111 3.22 5.35 12.63
CA ASN A 111 3.22 6.72 12.14
C ASN A 111 4.63 7.24 11.82
N LEU A 112 5.67 6.85 12.56
CA LEU A 112 7.04 7.31 12.31
C LEU A 112 7.54 6.96 10.89
N LEU A 113 7.22 5.77 10.38
CA LEU A 113 7.58 5.41 9.00
C LEU A 113 6.75 6.23 8.01
N LEU A 114 5.44 6.36 8.25
CA LEU A 114 4.56 7.12 7.35
C LEU A 114 4.93 8.61 7.33
N ASP A 115 5.31 9.21 8.46
CA ASP A 115 5.77 10.60 8.53
C ASP A 115 7.02 10.84 7.67
N ARG A 116 7.93 9.86 7.63
CA ARG A 116 9.09 9.90 6.73
C ARG A 116 8.70 9.77 5.25
N ILE A 117 7.72 8.91 4.96
CA ILE A 117 7.19 8.74 3.60
C ILE A 117 6.48 10.02 3.14
N ASP A 118 5.67 10.64 4.00
CA ASP A 118 4.98 11.91 3.70
C ASP A 118 5.95 13.07 3.46
N SER A 119 7.17 12.98 3.98
CA SER A 119 8.20 14.00 3.76
C SER A 119 8.98 13.83 2.43
N LEU A 120 8.67 12.81 1.63
CA LEU A 120 9.31 12.62 0.33
C LEU A 120 8.85 13.69 -0.67
N GLU A 121 9.78 14.24 -1.44
CA GLU A 121 9.51 15.24 -2.48
C GLU A 121 9.05 14.57 -3.79
N CYS A 122 8.02 13.74 -3.72
CA CYS A 122 7.41 13.05 -4.86
C CYS A 122 5.95 12.67 -4.55
N ASP A 123 5.24 12.16 -5.56
CA ASP A 123 3.89 11.61 -5.34
C ASP A 123 3.96 10.37 -4.45
N VAL A 124 3.07 10.27 -3.45
CA VAL A 124 3.06 9.16 -2.50
C VAL A 124 1.74 8.39 -2.59
N PHE A 125 1.84 7.07 -2.70
CA PHE A 125 0.71 6.14 -2.76
C PHE A 125 0.76 5.16 -1.58
N TYR A 126 -0.36 5.04 -0.87
CA TYR A 126 -0.58 4.08 0.20
C TYR A 126 -1.55 2.99 -0.29
N ILE A 127 -1.09 1.75 -0.37
CA ILE A 127 -1.88 0.61 -0.83
C ILE A 127 -2.19 -0.28 0.37
N THR A 128 -3.44 -0.68 0.53
CA THR A 128 -3.90 -1.52 1.64
C THR A 128 -5.03 -2.45 1.21
N HIS A 129 -5.16 -3.57 1.90
CA HIS A 129 -6.29 -4.47 1.72
C HIS A 129 -7.55 -3.94 2.39
N MET A 130 -8.70 -4.40 1.89
CA MET A 130 -9.97 -4.21 2.54
C MET A 130 -10.19 -5.29 3.60
N LYS A 131 -10.72 -4.90 4.75
CA LYS A 131 -11.17 -5.83 5.80
C LYS A 131 -12.69 -5.82 5.91
N ASN A 132 -13.25 -6.95 6.26
CA ASN A 132 -14.66 -7.08 6.58
C ASN A 132 -14.96 -6.43 7.95
N VAL A 133 -16.05 -5.72 8.03
CA VAL A 133 -16.63 -5.18 9.27
C VAL A 133 -17.94 -5.91 9.55
N TYR A 134 -18.12 -6.36 10.79
CA TYR A 134 -19.28 -7.10 11.23
C TYR A 134 -20.01 -6.26 12.28
N ASP A 135 -21.32 -6.00 12.04
CA ASP A 135 -22.18 -5.27 12.97
C ASP A 135 -22.86 -6.29 13.91
N GLY A 136 -22.23 -6.54 15.06
CA GLY A 136 -22.72 -7.45 16.09
C GLY A 136 -21.90 -8.70 16.32
N ILE A 137 -22.10 -9.33 17.47
CA ILE A 137 -21.27 -10.44 17.98
C ILE A 137 -21.57 -11.76 17.24
N ASN A 138 -22.72 -11.90 16.59
CA ASN A 138 -23.19 -13.16 15.99
C ASN A 138 -23.50 -13.06 14.48
N THR A 139 -22.99 -12.06 13.77
CA THR A 139 -23.21 -11.93 12.33
C THR A 139 -22.21 -12.76 11.56
N THR A 140 -22.67 -13.68 10.71
CA THR A 140 -21.85 -14.50 9.83
C THR A 140 -21.48 -13.78 8.51
N ALA A 141 -22.23 -12.73 8.15
CA ALA A 141 -21.98 -11.94 6.96
C ALA A 141 -21.42 -10.55 7.34
N PRO A 142 -20.41 -10.05 6.63
CA PRO A 142 -19.90 -8.70 6.87
C PRO A 142 -20.97 -7.65 6.47
N SER A 143 -21.14 -6.62 7.29
CA SER A 143 -22.02 -5.49 7.00
C SER A 143 -21.43 -4.56 5.95
N LYS A 144 -20.11 -4.40 5.97
CA LYS A 144 -19.35 -3.59 5.00
C LYS A 144 -17.89 -4.03 4.93
N LYS A 145 -17.19 -3.53 3.92
CA LYS A 145 -15.72 -3.56 3.84
C LYS A 145 -15.15 -2.18 4.15
N THR A 146 -13.98 -2.13 4.73
CA THR A 146 -13.24 -0.89 4.96
C THR A 146 -11.75 -1.15 4.78
N ALA A 147 -10.99 -0.12 4.42
CA ALA A 147 -9.54 -0.21 4.31
C ALA A 147 -8.92 -0.61 5.66
N TYR A 148 -7.91 -1.46 5.60
CA TYR A 148 -7.23 -1.98 6.79
C TYR A 148 -5.96 -1.18 7.08
N TRP A 149 -6.12 -0.05 7.74
CA TRP A 149 -5.04 0.81 8.24
C TRP A 149 -5.36 1.36 9.63
N HIS A 150 -4.44 2.13 10.20
CA HIS A 150 -4.71 2.87 11.42
C HIS A 150 -5.67 4.04 11.13
N GLU A 151 -6.53 4.36 12.10
CA GLU A 151 -7.60 5.38 11.95
C GLU A 151 -7.10 6.78 11.57
N THR A 152 -5.85 7.11 11.89
CA THR A 152 -5.23 8.40 11.52
C THR A 152 -4.73 8.45 10.10
N THR A 153 -4.62 7.31 9.40
CA THR A 153 -4.02 7.23 8.06
C THR A 153 -4.79 8.02 7.00
N PRO A 154 -6.15 8.02 6.95
CA PRO A 154 -6.89 8.79 5.96
C PRO A 154 -6.66 10.30 6.02
N ALA A 155 -6.27 10.85 7.17
CA ALA A 155 -5.97 12.28 7.29
C ALA A 155 -4.78 12.73 6.44
N ARG A 156 -3.89 11.80 6.07
CA ARG A 156 -2.68 12.02 5.26
C ARG A 156 -2.96 12.19 3.78
N PHE A 157 -4.11 11.72 3.29
CA PHE A 157 -4.40 11.61 1.86
C PHE A 157 -5.06 12.87 1.30
N THR A 158 -4.71 13.19 0.08
CA THR A 158 -5.46 14.15 -0.74
C THR A 158 -6.71 13.47 -1.32
N SER A 159 -6.57 12.21 -1.74
CA SER A 159 -7.67 11.42 -2.30
C SER A 159 -7.55 9.95 -1.88
N THR A 160 -8.70 9.28 -1.78
CA THR A 160 -8.81 7.84 -1.55
C THR A 160 -9.54 7.21 -2.72
N ILE A 161 -8.96 6.15 -3.27
CA ILE A 161 -9.57 5.38 -4.34
C ILE A 161 -9.71 3.92 -3.90
N GLU A 162 -10.83 3.31 -4.27
CA GLU A 162 -11.05 1.87 -4.16
C GLU A 162 -10.82 1.22 -5.51
N THR A 163 -10.14 0.08 -5.52
CA THR A 163 -9.96 -0.73 -6.72
C THR A 163 -10.84 -1.97 -6.62
N GLU A 164 -11.52 -2.30 -7.71
CA GLU A 164 -12.38 -3.48 -7.80
C GLU A 164 -12.04 -4.28 -9.06
N ARG A 165 -12.13 -5.61 -8.93
CA ARG A 165 -12.00 -6.55 -10.03
C ARG A 165 -13.38 -7.10 -10.35
N ILE A 166 -13.84 -6.92 -11.59
CA ILE A 166 -15.12 -7.41 -12.09
C ILE A 166 -14.88 -8.49 -13.14
N GLU A 167 -15.37 -9.70 -12.87
CA GLU A 167 -15.30 -10.80 -13.83
C GLU A 167 -16.55 -10.79 -14.71
N SER A 168 -16.36 -10.98 -16.01
CA SER A 168 -17.41 -11.13 -17.02
C SER A 168 -17.11 -12.34 -17.91
N LYS A 169 -18.06 -12.71 -18.76
CA LYS A 169 -17.85 -13.79 -19.75
C LYS A 169 -16.73 -13.47 -20.75
N ASP A 170 -16.47 -12.19 -20.99
CA ASP A 170 -15.53 -11.69 -22.00
C ASP A 170 -14.16 -11.38 -21.42
N GLY A 171 -14.00 -11.45 -20.07
CA GLY A 171 -12.72 -11.19 -19.41
C GLY A 171 -12.87 -10.60 -18.02
N VAL A 172 -11.81 -9.94 -17.59
CA VAL A 172 -11.72 -9.29 -16.26
C VAL A 172 -11.48 -7.80 -16.45
N ASP A 173 -12.35 -6.99 -15.89
CA ASP A 173 -12.19 -5.55 -15.83
C ASP A 173 -11.66 -5.14 -14.45
N PHE A 174 -10.70 -4.23 -14.43
CA PHE A 174 -10.25 -3.55 -13.23
C PHE A 174 -10.75 -2.11 -13.28
N ILE A 175 -11.50 -1.76 -12.26
CA ILE A 175 -12.08 -0.43 -12.11
C ILE A 175 -11.51 0.24 -10.87
N ILE A 176 -11.53 1.56 -10.87
CA ILE A 176 -11.27 2.39 -9.70
C ILE A 176 -12.48 3.26 -9.44
N ARG A 177 -12.76 3.51 -8.16
CA ARG A 177 -13.78 4.43 -7.70
C ARG A 177 -13.16 5.45 -6.75
N VAL A 178 -13.46 6.73 -6.95
CA VAL A 178 -13.00 7.80 -6.06
C VAL A 178 -13.90 7.81 -4.83
N GLU A 179 -13.37 7.38 -3.68
CA GLU A 179 -14.09 7.32 -2.40
C GLU A 179 -14.10 8.68 -1.69
N SER A 180 -12.99 9.41 -1.78
CA SER A 180 -12.88 10.75 -1.25
C SER A 180 -11.83 11.56 -2.01
N SER A 181 -12.00 12.88 -2.09
CA SER A 181 -10.99 13.78 -2.62
C SER A 181 -11.13 15.16 -1.97
N LYS A 182 -10.03 15.67 -1.44
CA LYS A 182 -9.95 17.04 -0.90
C LYS A 182 -9.75 18.08 -2.01
N ALA A 183 -9.03 17.66 -3.07
CA ALA A 183 -8.71 18.53 -4.20
C ALA A 183 -9.86 18.61 -5.23
N TYR A 184 -10.58 17.51 -5.44
CA TYR A 184 -11.61 17.39 -6.47
C TYR A 184 -12.89 16.73 -5.90
N PRO A 185 -13.67 17.46 -5.08
CA PRO A 185 -14.88 16.90 -4.46
C PRO A 185 -15.95 16.46 -5.48
N ASP A 186 -15.97 17.08 -6.66
CA ASP A 186 -16.85 16.73 -7.78
C ASP A 186 -16.58 15.35 -8.38
N LYS A 187 -15.42 14.76 -8.10
CA LYS A 187 -15.04 13.42 -8.57
C LYS A 187 -15.46 12.29 -7.65
N ILE A 188 -15.90 12.59 -6.42
CA ILE A 188 -16.35 11.57 -5.46
C ILE A 188 -17.50 10.76 -6.05
N GLY A 189 -17.39 9.43 -5.98
CA GLY A 189 -18.33 8.47 -6.55
C GLY A 189 -18.11 8.14 -8.03
N HIS A 190 -17.25 8.87 -8.74
CA HIS A 190 -16.92 8.54 -10.12
C HIS A 190 -16.15 7.21 -10.20
N THR A 191 -16.50 6.42 -11.21
CA THR A 191 -15.89 5.12 -11.48
C THR A 191 -15.22 5.14 -12.85
N HIS A 192 -13.99 4.61 -12.92
CA HIS A 192 -13.21 4.55 -14.14
C HIS A 192 -12.69 3.13 -14.35
N LYS A 193 -12.86 2.61 -15.57
CA LYS A 193 -12.22 1.36 -15.98
C LYS A 193 -10.78 1.68 -16.37
N VAL A 194 -9.82 1.00 -15.71
CA VAL A 194 -8.39 1.28 -15.89
C VAL A 194 -7.66 0.18 -16.66
N LEU A 195 -8.18 -1.04 -16.63
CA LEU A 195 -7.58 -2.18 -17.29
C LEU A 195 -8.65 -3.21 -17.63
N THR A 196 -8.56 -3.79 -18.83
CA THR A 196 -9.31 -4.99 -19.22
C THR A 196 -8.33 -6.10 -19.59
N VAL A 197 -8.55 -7.29 -19.04
CA VAL A 197 -7.82 -8.49 -19.43
C VAL A 197 -8.80 -9.46 -20.11
N SER A 198 -8.61 -9.70 -21.41
CA SER A 198 -9.43 -10.60 -22.21
C SER A 198 -8.54 -11.49 -23.07
N ASN A 199 -8.82 -12.80 -23.10
CA ASN A 199 -8.04 -13.79 -23.87
C ASN A 199 -6.52 -13.68 -23.62
N GLY A 200 -6.11 -13.44 -22.39
CA GLY A 200 -4.70 -13.29 -21.99
C GLY A 200 -4.04 -12.00 -22.47
N LYS A 201 -4.79 -11.05 -23.02
CA LYS A 201 -4.29 -9.73 -23.41
C LYS A 201 -4.81 -8.67 -22.45
N ALA A 202 -3.88 -7.85 -21.97
CA ALA A 202 -4.20 -6.69 -21.14
C ALA A 202 -4.33 -5.44 -22.04
N THR A 203 -5.43 -4.73 -21.89
CA THR A 203 -5.69 -3.45 -22.55
C THR A 203 -5.89 -2.39 -21.48
N HIS A 204 -4.99 -1.40 -21.44
CA HIS A 204 -5.13 -0.26 -20.54
C HIS A 204 -6.09 0.75 -21.14
N THR A 205 -7.01 1.23 -20.33
CA THR A 205 -7.86 2.37 -20.68
C THR A 205 -7.09 3.66 -20.44
N ASP A 206 -7.48 4.73 -21.08
CA ASP A 206 -6.86 6.04 -20.90
C ASP A 206 -6.91 6.46 -19.43
N LEU A 207 -5.73 6.78 -18.88
CA LEU A 207 -5.54 7.21 -17.51
C LEU A 207 -5.33 8.72 -17.42
N ASP A 208 -5.85 9.50 -18.38
CA ASP A 208 -5.61 10.95 -18.44
C ASP A 208 -6.07 11.68 -17.18
N PHE A 209 -7.15 11.20 -16.56
CA PHE A 209 -7.59 11.75 -15.27
C PHE A 209 -6.56 11.58 -14.13
N ILE A 210 -5.75 10.50 -14.15
CA ILE A 210 -4.62 10.32 -13.22
C ILE A 210 -3.44 11.19 -13.65
N LYS A 211 -3.14 11.23 -14.96
CA LYS A 211 -2.04 12.03 -15.52
C LYS A 211 -2.23 13.53 -15.32
N GLU A 212 -3.46 14.00 -15.33
CA GLU A 212 -3.81 15.40 -15.12
C GLU A 212 -3.86 15.78 -13.63
N GLY A 213 -3.56 14.85 -12.72
CA GLY A 213 -3.59 15.10 -11.28
C GLY A 213 -4.99 15.44 -10.75
N LYS A 214 -6.03 14.93 -11.43
CA LYS A 214 -7.44 15.22 -11.11
C LYS A 214 -8.08 14.17 -10.19
N ILE A 215 -7.26 13.43 -9.43
CA ILE A 215 -7.70 12.53 -8.36
C ILE A 215 -7.02 12.94 -7.06
#